data_84320886d35f1b46a118e38259324224
#
_entry.id   84320886d35f1b46a118e38259324224
#
_cell.length_a   1.000
_cell.length_b   1.000
_cell.length_c   1.000
_cell.angle_alpha   90.00
_cell.angle_beta   90.00
_cell.angle_gamma   90.00
#
_symmetry.space_group_name_H-M   'P 1'
#
loop_
_entity.id
_entity.type
_entity.pdbx_description
1 polymer ?
#
loop_
_entity_poly.entity_id
_entity_poly.type
_entity_poly.pdbx_seq_one_letter_code
_entity_poly.pdbx_strand_id
1 'polypeptide(L)'
;MNRKNIFLEYVWLDGYETPNLRSKTKVVKVWDGNFPIWNFDGSSTRQAPGNDSECLLNPVRSYTWSNNHYIVLCEVLKSDGSPHESNSRASLRQLESNFKDEKYWWGFEQEYFLKKDGIPLG
;
A
#
# COMPACT_ATOMS: atom_id res chain seq x y z
N MET A 1 -13.65 -16.66 -26.65
CA MET A 1 -12.56 -16.56 -25.65
C MET A 1 -13.12 -15.94 -24.37
N ASN A 2 -13.18 -16.69 -23.29
CA ASN A 2 -13.55 -16.15 -21.97
C ASN A 2 -12.39 -15.24 -21.49
N ARG A 3 -12.52 -13.93 -21.69
CA ARG A 3 -11.58 -12.96 -21.11
C ARG A 3 -11.81 -12.98 -19.61
N LYS A 4 -10.87 -13.57 -18.86
CA LYS A 4 -10.91 -13.54 -17.40
C LYS A 4 -10.70 -12.10 -16.93
N ASN A 5 -11.53 -11.64 -16.01
CA ASN A 5 -11.31 -10.38 -15.32
C ASN A 5 -9.97 -10.45 -14.58
N ILE A 6 -9.24 -9.34 -14.57
CA ILE A 6 -8.03 -9.15 -13.77
C ILE A 6 -8.41 -8.28 -12.57
N PHE A 7 -7.94 -8.68 -11.41
CA PHE A 7 -8.17 -7.99 -10.13
C PHE A 7 -6.86 -7.34 -9.68
N LEU A 8 -6.89 -6.03 -9.54
CA LEU A 8 -5.76 -5.24 -9.04
C LEU A 8 -6.14 -4.75 -7.65
N GLU A 9 -5.65 -5.40 -6.62
CA GLU A 9 -5.91 -5.04 -5.22
C GLU A 9 -4.84 -4.06 -4.74
N TYR A 10 -5.22 -2.79 -4.67
CA TYR A 10 -4.39 -1.70 -4.17
C TYR A 10 -4.39 -1.72 -2.66
N VAL A 11 -3.21 -1.80 -2.06
CA VAL A 11 -2.99 -1.92 -0.63
C VAL A 11 -2.14 -0.76 -0.14
N TRP A 12 -2.55 -0.11 0.95
CA TRP A 12 -1.82 1.00 1.57
C TRP A 12 -1.97 1.01 3.08
N LEU A 13 -1.16 1.83 3.76
CA LEU A 13 -1.28 2.10 5.18
C LEU A 13 -2.11 3.36 5.41
N ASP A 14 -3.04 3.31 6.36
CA ASP A 14 -3.86 4.46 6.73
C ASP A 14 -3.11 5.47 7.62
N GLY A 15 -3.79 6.56 8.02
CA GLY A 15 -3.22 7.65 8.80
C GLY A 15 -3.43 7.54 10.31
N TYR A 16 -3.71 6.36 10.84
CA TYR A 16 -3.81 6.15 12.28
C TYR A 16 -2.42 6.10 12.90
N GLU A 17 -2.31 6.39 14.20
CA GLU A 17 -1.04 6.34 14.96
C GLU A 17 -0.38 4.96 14.85
N THR A 18 -1.17 3.90 15.00
CA THR A 18 -0.78 2.56 14.58
C THR A 18 -1.44 2.29 13.23
N PRO A 19 -0.68 2.35 12.14
CA PRO A 19 -1.26 2.23 10.81
C PRO A 19 -1.89 0.86 10.56
N ASN A 20 -3.06 0.86 9.93
CA ASN A 20 -3.72 -0.35 9.47
C ASN A 20 -3.58 -0.49 7.97
N LEU A 21 -3.55 -1.73 7.50
CA LEU A 21 -3.66 -2.04 6.09
C LEU A 21 -5.07 -1.74 5.58
N ARG A 22 -5.14 -1.03 4.48
CA ARG A 22 -6.37 -0.79 3.71
C ARG A 22 -6.21 -1.38 2.33
N SER A 23 -7.31 -1.76 1.72
CA SER A 23 -7.30 -2.19 0.33
C SER A 23 -8.57 -1.78 -0.42
N LYS A 24 -8.44 -1.68 -1.73
CA LYS A 24 -9.56 -1.59 -2.67
C LYS A 24 -9.17 -2.26 -3.98
N THR A 25 -10.11 -2.92 -4.63
CA THR A 25 -9.85 -3.72 -5.82
C THR A 25 -10.41 -3.05 -7.07
N LYS A 26 -9.57 -2.91 -8.08
CA LYS A 26 -9.95 -2.53 -9.44
C LYS A 26 -10.12 -3.78 -10.28
N VAL A 27 -11.26 -3.92 -10.92
CA VAL A 27 -11.52 -5.00 -11.87
C VAL A 27 -11.34 -4.48 -13.29
N VAL A 28 -10.43 -5.10 -14.03
CA VAL A 28 -10.15 -4.73 -15.43
C VAL A 28 -10.41 -5.90 -16.37
N LYS A 29 -11.05 -5.63 -17.50
CA LYS A 29 -11.36 -6.63 -18.53
C LYS A 29 -10.23 -6.79 -19.54
N VAL A 30 -9.53 -5.72 -19.82
CA VAL A 30 -8.35 -5.68 -20.69
C VAL A 30 -7.27 -4.94 -19.92
N TRP A 31 -6.18 -5.62 -19.64
CA TRP A 31 -5.06 -5.08 -18.88
C TRP A 31 -3.80 -5.04 -19.74
N ASP A 32 -3.14 -3.92 -19.74
CA ASP A 32 -1.92 -3.64 -20.50
C ASP A 32 -0.62 -3.96 -19.73
N GLY A 33 -0.75 -4.51 -18.52
CA GLY A 33 0.38 -4.79 -17.64
C GLY A 33 0.76 -3.66 -16.70
N ASN A 34 0.14 -2.49 -16.81
CA ASN A 34 0.44 -1.34 -15.98
C ASN A 34 -0.46 -1.23 -14.75
N PHE A 35 0.07 -0.65 -13.68
CA PHE A 35 -0.65 -0.35 -12.45
C PHE A 35 -0.81 1.19 -12.36
N PRO A 36 -1.94 1.75 -12.82
CA PRO A 36 -2.12 3.20 -12.81
C PRO A 36 -2.27 3.74 -11.40
N ILE A 37 -1.91 5.01 -11.20
CA ILE A 37 -2.30 5.74 -9.99
C ILE A 37 -3.82 5.72 -9.87
N TRP A 38 -4.30 5.53 -8.65
CA TRP A 38 -5.71 5.54 -8.34
C TRP A 38 -6.00 6.48 -7.17
N ASN A 39 -7.27 6.84 -6.96
CA ASN A 39 -7.66 7.71 -5.87
C ASN A 39 -8.49 6.95 -4.82
N PHE A 40 -8.61 7.53 -3.64
CA PHE A 40 -9.50 7.06 -2.59
C PHE A 40 -9.94 8.23 -1.69
N ASP A 41 -11.00 8.00 -0.91
CA ASP A 41 -11.49 8.95 0.08
C ASP A 41 -10.66 8.79 1.37
N GLY A 42 -9.76 9.75 1.61
CA GLY A 42 -8.89 9.77 2.77
C GLY A 42 -9.58 10.12 4.09
N SER A 43 -10.83 10.59 4.05
CA SER A 43 -11.57 10.94 5.27
C SER A 43 -11.90 9.71 6.12
N SER A 44 -12.14 8.57 5.50
CA SER A 44 -12.40 7.29 6.17
C SER A 44 -11.15 6.61 6.75
N THR A 45 -9.96 7.11 6.41
CA THR A 45 -8.67 6.52 6.76
C THR A 45 -7.77 7.46 7.58
N ARG A 46 -8.31 8.57 8.09
CA ARG A 46 -7.57 9.65 8.77
C ARG A 46 -6.43 10.26 7.94
N GLN A 47 -6.63 10.37 6.64
CA GLN A 47 -5.63 10.92 5.71
C GLN A 47 -6.08 12.20 5.02
N ALA A 48 -7.35 12.60 5.18
CA ALA A 48 -7.84 13.87 4.65
C ALA A 48 -9.08 14.35 5.41
N PRO A 49 -9.40 15.66 5.38
CA PRO A 49 -10.67 16.18 5.90
C PRO A 49 -11.83 15.83 4.96
N GLY A 50 -13.06 15.78 5.50
CA GLY A 50 -14.24 15.38 4.72
C GLY A 50 -14.63 16.30 3.57
N ASN A 51 -14.22 17.57 3.62
CA ASN A 51 -14.49 18.58 2.58
C ASN A 51 -13.42 18.67 1.49
N ASP A 52 -12.29 17.99 1.67
CA ASP A 52 -11.20 17.85 0.68
C ASP A 52 -10.55 16.48 0.90
N SER A 53 -11.28 15.44 0.51
CA SER A 53 -10.99 14.06 0.96
C SER A 53 -10.19 13.24 -0.02
N GLU A 54 -9.88 13.76 -1.22
CA GLU A 54 -9.16 12.98 -2.23
C GLU A 54 -7.69 12.79 -1.86
N CYS A 55 -7.29 11.51 -1.81
CA CYS A 55 -5.91 11.06 -1.76
C CYS A 55 -5.60 10.15 -2.94
N LEU A 56 -4.31 10.03 -3.28
CA LEU A 56 -3.86 9.22 -4.39
C LEU A 56 -3.09 7.99 -3.88
N LEU A 57 -3.30 6.87 -4.56
CA LEU A 57 -2.54 5.63 -4.40
C LEU A 57 -1.53 5.52 -5.53
N ASN A 58 -0.26 5.71 -5.21
CA ASN A 58 0.84 5.58 -6.15
C ASN A 58 1.47 4.19 -6.03
N PRO A 59 1.36 3.32 -7.04
CA PRO A 59 1.95 1.99 -7.00
C PRO A 59 3.47 2.05 -6.85
N VAL A 60 4.01 1.29 -5.89
CA VAL A 60 5.45 1.19 -5.63
C VAL A 60 5.99 -0.22 -5.83
N ARG A 61 5.15 -1.23 -5.67
CA ARG A 61 5.49 -2.64 -5.90
C ARG A 61 4.25 -3.44 -6.22
N SER A 62 4.40 -4.51 -7.00
CA SER A 62 3.32 -5.45 -7.27
C SER A 62 3.75 -6.88 -7.05
N TYR A 63 2.79 -7.72 -6.67
CA TYR A 63 2.98 -9.14 -6.41
C TYR A 63 1.85 -9.92 -7.09
N THR A 64 2.20 -11.01 -7.76
CA THR A 64 1.20 -11.93 -8.29
C THR A 64 0.65 -12.79 -7.16
N TRP A 65 -0.65 -12.66 -6.89
CA TRP A 65 -1.35 -13.50 -5.90
C TRP A 65 -1.88 -14.78 -6.54
N SER A 66 -2.43 -14.65 -7.76
CA SER A 66 -2.90 -15.77 -8.56
C SER A 66 -2.88 -15.39 -10.05
N ASN A 67 -3.30 -16.29 -10.94
CA ASN A 67 -3.24 -16.07 -12.40
C ASN A 67 -3.93 -14.79 -12.92
N ASN A 68 -4.84 -14.22 -12.13
CA ASN A 68 -5.60 -13.02 -12.52
C ASN A 68 -5.78 -12.03 -11.37
N HIS A 69 -5.02 -12.17 -10.28
CA HIS A 69 -5.10 -11.30 -9.12
C HIS A 69 -3.70 -10.82 -8.72
N TYR A 70 -3.55 -9.51 -8.63
CA TYR A 70 -2.32 -8.83 -8.27
C TYR A 70 -2.54 -7.98 -7.03
N ILE A 71 -1.62 -8.07 -6.07
CA ILE A 71 -1.52 -7.14 -4.95
C ILE A 71 -0.60 -6.00 -5.37
N VAL A 72 -1.09 -4.77 -5.27
CA VAL A 72 -0.40 -3.55 -5.67
C VAL A 72 -0.12 -2.73 -4.43
N LEU A 73 1.10 -2.82 -3.90
CA LEU A 73 1.51 -2.01 -2.76
C LEU A 73 1.68 -0.56 -3.19
N CYS A 74 1.06 0.35 -2.44
CA CYS A 74 1.01 1.77 -2.76
C CYS A 74 1.56 2.62 -1.63
N GLU A 75 2.14 3.75 -2.00
CA GLU A 75 2.34 4.90 -1.12
C GLU A 75 1.19 5.89 -1.31
N VAL A 76 0.92 6.70 -0.28
CA VAL A 76 -0.15 7.70 -0.32
C VAL A 76 0.42 9.07 -0.68
N LEU A 77 -0.22 9.72 -1.67
CA LEU A 77 0.05 11.09 -2.06
C LEU A 77 -1.20 11.95 -1.81
N LYS A 78 -0.99 13.26 -1.65
CA LYS A 78 -2.07 14.26 -1.67
C LYS A 78 -2.62 14.39 -3.08
N SER A 79 -3.74 15.08 -3.23
CA SER A 79 -4.37 15.36 -4.53
C SER A 79 -3.46 16.13 -5.50
N ASP A 80 -2.53 16.92 -4.99
CA ASP A 80 -1.52 17.65 -5.78
C ASP A 80 -0.31 16.78 -6.19
N GLY A 81 -0.27 15.51 -5.78
CA GLY A 81 0.81 14.58 -6.09
C GLY A 81 2.00 14.64 -5.12
N SER A 82 2.01 15.54 -4.14
CA SER A 82 3.04 15.56 -3.10
C SER A 82 2.85 14.42 -2.10
N PRO A 83 3.92 13.94 -1.44
CA PRO A 83 3.79 12.91 -0.41
C PRO A 83 2.83 13.34 0.70
N HIS A 84 1.93 12.42 1.08
CA HIS A 84 1.06 12.62 2.23
C HIS A 84 1.88 12.53 3.54
N GLU A 85 1.44 13.20 4.61
CA GLU A 85 2.15 13.22 5.91
C GLU A 85 2.31 11.81 6.51
N SER A 86 1.38 10.89 6.23
CA SER A 86 1.48 9.49 6.66
C SER A 86 2.40 8.62 5.79
N ASN A 87 2.98 9.19 4.73
CA ASN A 87 3.83 8.46 3.77
C ASN A 87 5.29 8.46 4.22
N SER A 88 5.62 7.60 5.20
CA SER A 88 7.01 7.41 5.65
C SER A 88 7.94 6.81 4.59
N ARG A 89 7.40 6.09 3.59
CA ARG A 89 8.16 5.53 2.47
C ARG A 89 8.84 6.62 1.62
N ALA A 90 8.19 7.76 1.42
CA ALA A 90 8.79 8.87 0.66
C ALA A 90 10.06 9.40 1.32
N SER A 91 10.04 9.57 2.65
CA SER A 91 11.21 9.99 3.44
C SER A 91 12.32 8.94 3.40
N LEU A 92 11.97 7.65 3.56
CA LEU A 92 12.94 6.55 3.47
C LEU A 92 13.61 6.51 2.08
N ARG A 93 12.83 6.63 1.01
CA ARG A 93 13.36 6.64 -0.37
C ARG A 93 14.34 7.80 -0.60
N GLN A 94 14.08 8.97 -0.03
CA GLN A 94 15.00 10.09 -0.09
C GLN A 94 16.31 9.79 0.64
N LEU A 95 16.23 9.20 1.82
CA LEU A 95 17.43 8.77 2.57
C LEU A 95 18.22 7.71 1.80
N GLU A 96 17.56 6.68 1.28
CA GLU A 96 18.21 5.65 0.47
C GLU A 96 18.94 6.23 -0.74
N SER A 97 18.35 7.23 -1.42
CA SER A 97 19.01 7.88 -2.55
C SER A 97 20.28 8.63 -2.16
N ASN A 98 20.32 9.21 -0.95
CA ASN A 98 21.50 9.91 -0.43
C ASN A 98 22.63 8.96 -0.02
N PHE A 99 22.28 7.72 0.37
CA PHE A 99 23.21 6.70 0.88
C PHE A 99 23.28 5.44 0.01
N LYS A 100 22.92 5.53 -1.25
CA LYS A 100 22.83 4.39 -2.19
C LYS A 100 24.13 3.60 -2.34
N ASP A 101 25.28 4.25 -2.13
CA ASP A 101 26.59 3.63 -2.28
C ASP A 101 27.02 2.82 -1.06
N GLU A 102 26.35 3.01 0.10
CA GLU A 102 26.64 2.29 1.35
C GLU A 102 26.17 0.83 1.32
N LYS A 103 25.22 0.48 0.44
CA LYS A 103 24.72 -0.88 0.21
C LYS A 103 24.30 -1.59 1.51
N TYR A 104 23.51 -0.90 2.35
CA TYR A 104 23.00 -1.46 3.60
C TYR A 104 22.21 -2.76 3.37
N TRP A 105 22.38 -3.68 4.29
CA TRP A 105 21.60 -4.91 4.35
C TRP A 105 20.54 -4.76 5.42
N TRP A 106 19.32 -5.21 5.14
CA TRP A 106 18.19 -5.17 6.04
C TRP A 106 17.68 -6.57 6.29
N GLY A 107 17.43 -6.90 7.56
CA GLY A 107 16.75 -8.11 7.98
C GLY A 107 15.53 -7.74 8.81
N PHE A 108 14.46 -8.52 8.68
CA PHE A 108 13.25 -8.35 9.47
C PHE A 108 12.94 -9.69 10.15
N GLU A 109 12.62 -9.62 11.44
CA GLU A 109 12.16 -10.75 12.22
C GLU A 109 10.71 -10.47 12.65
N GLN A 110 9.82 -11.44 12.45
CA GLN A 110 8.46 -11.35 12.94
C GLN A 110 8.32 -12.21 14.19
N GLU A 111 8.09 -11.57 15.32
CA GLU A 111 7.90 -12.24 16.61
C GLU A 111 6.42 -12.22 16.99
N TYR A 112 5.91 -13.34 17.47
CA TYR A 112 4.52 -13.47 17.89
C TYR A 112 4.34 -14.58 18.93
N PHE A 113 3.27 -14.48 19.71
CA PHE A 113 2.80 -15.54 20.60
C PHE A 113 1.52 -16.15 20.02
N LEU A 114 1.50 -17.49 19.93
CA LEU A 114 0.26 -18.21 19.74
C LEU A 114 -0.52 -18.20 21.04
N LYS A 115 -1.79 -17.83 21.01
CA LYS A 115 -2.65 -17.77 22.19
C LYS A 115 -3.95 -18.52 21.95
N LYS A 116 -4.45 -19.16 23.01
CA LYS A 116 -5.80 -19.69 23.10
C LYS A 116 -6.48 -19.09 24.33
N ASP A 117 -7.68 -18.52 24.14
CA ASP A 117 -8.44 -17.85 25.21
C ASP A 117 -7.62 -16.80 25.98
N GLY A 118 -6.74 -16.05 25.27
CA GLY A 118 -5.88 -15.02 25.84
C GLY A 118 -4.60 -15.54 26.53
N ILE A 119 -4.42 -16.84 26.66
CA ILE A 119 -3.29 -17.50 27.31
C ILE A 119 -2.28 -17.96 26.24
N PRO A 120 -0.96 -17.64 26.40
CA PRO A 120 0.06 -18.18 25.51
C PRO A 120 0.06 -19.71 25.48
N LEU A 121 0.25 -20.28 24.29
CA LEU A 121 0.40 -21.73 24.09
C LEU A 121 1.88 -22.10 24.19
N GLY A 122 2.21 -23.07 25.03
CA GLY A 122 3.57 -23.63 25.24
C GLY A 122 4.14 -23.35 26.58
#